data_aeaced2df31ee486e9738d6cbcfb2a98
#
_entry.id   aeaced2df31ee486e9738d6cbcfb2a98
#
_cell.length_a   1.000
_cell.length_b   1.000
_cell.length_c   1.000
_cell.angle_alpha   90.00
_cell.angle_beta   90.00
_cell.angle_gamma   90.00
#
_symmetry.space_group_name_H-M   'P 1'
#
loop_
_entity.id
_entity.type
_entity.pdbx_description
1 polymer ?
#
loop_
_entity_poly.entity_id
_entity_poly.type
_entity_poly.pdbx_seq_one_letter_code
_entity_poly.pdbx_strand_id
1 'polypeptide(L)'
;MCTNFTPIQKPQWVKDAFGVDLPSSFPPETYPGFVAPIVVQSHQTARVACGLAKFGLIPGWAKDEKISRHTYNARSETASEKPSYRTAWRQRQYGLVLLENFFEPSYQSGKVVRWKIGLASGDPFGIACLWDRWTDPGTGELVVSFSMLTVNADEHPVMKQFHKEGDEKRTPVIVPPELHKAWLAATPHEAASFMSWQHMPTLYAEAAPRSAV
;
A
#
# COMPACT_ATOMS: atom_id res chain seq x y z
N MET A 1 7.91 8.02 -3.84
CA MET A 1 7.33 6.93 -2.98
C MET A 1 5.97 7.40 -2.48
N CYS A 2 4.96 6.56 -2.61
CA CYS A 2 3.58 6.92 -2.26
C CYS A 2 3.46 7.32 -0.79
N THR A 3 3.08 8.56 -0.54
CA THR A 3 2.86 9.11 0.81
C THR A 3 1.42 9.57 1.01
N ASN A 4 0.60 9.50 -0.04
CA ASN A 4 -0.75 10.05 -0.02
C ASN A 4 -1.66 9.31 -1.01
N PHE A 5 -2.83 8.92 -0.58
CA PHE A 5 -3.81 8.22 -1.41
C PHE A 5 -5.25 8.45 -0.93
N THR A 6 -6.21 8.22 -1.82
CA THR A 6 -7.63 8.18 -1.51
C THR A 6 -8.03 6.73 -1.26
N PRO A 7 -8.36 6.32 -0.03
CA PRO A 7 -8.86 4.98 0.27
C PRO A 7 -10.16 4.71 -0.49
N ILE A 8 -10.43 3.44 -0.74
CA ILE A 8 -11.66 3.01 -1.42
C ILE A 8 -12.91 3.52 -0.68
N GLN A 9 -13.88 4.06 -1.44
CA GLN A 9 -15.17 4.56 -0.95
C GLN A 9 -16.36 3.76 -1.51
N LYS A 10 -16.10 2.57 -2.08
CA LYS A 10 -17.10 1.72 -2.76
C LYS A 10 -17.34 0.41 -1.99
N PRO A 11 -18.22 0.39 -0.95
CA PRO A 11 -18.45 -0.81 -0.12
C PRO A 11 -18.89 -2.03 -0.95
N GLN A 12 -19.75 -1.81 -1.97
CA GLN A 12 -20.22 -2.90 -2.81
C GLN A 12 -19.09 -3.55 -3.60
N TRP A 13 -18.13 -2.78 -4.12
CA TRP A 13 -16.97 -3.32 -4.80
C TRP A 13 -16.14 -4.25 -3.88
N VAL A 14 -15.95 -3.86 -2.60
CA VAL A 14 -15.24 -4.69 -1.62
C VAL A 14 -16.03 -5.97 -1.33
N LYS A 15 -17.35 -5.87 -1.21
CA LYS A 15 -18.23 -7.03 -1.00
C LYS A 15 -18.16 -8.02 -2.16
N ASP A 16 -18.22 -7.52 -3.39
CA ASP A 16 -18.17 -8.36 -4.61
C ASP A 16 -16.80 -9.01 -4.80
N ALA A 17 -15.70 -8.27 -4.56
CA ALA A 17 -14.34 -8.75 -4.76
C ALA A 17 -13.88 -9.74 -3.67
N PHE A 18 -14.26 -9.52 -2.40
CA PHE A 18 -13.70 -10.23 -1.25
C PHE A 18 -14.73 -10.91 -0.35
N GLY A 19 -16.02 -10.65 -0.52
CA GLY A 19 -17.09 -11.21 0.32
C GLY A 19 -17.15 -10.62 1.74
N VAL A 20 -16.50 -9.49 2.00
CA VAL A 20 -16.39 -8.83 3.32
C VAL A 20 -16.92 -7.40 3.27
N ASP A 21 -17.26 -6.86 4.42
CA ASP A 21 -17.76 -5.50 4.52
C ASP A 21 -16.61 -4.50 4.70
N LEU A 22 -16.74 -3.33 4.06
CA LEU A 22 -15.80 -2.22 4.24
C LEU A 22 -16.07 -1.54 5.59
N PRO A 23 -15.05 -1.23 6.42
CA PRO A 23 -15.22 -0.42 7.62
C PRO A 23 -15.87 0.93 7.31
N SER A 24 -16.72 1.44 8.22
CA SER A 24 -17.56 2.61 7.97
C SER A 24 -16.92 3.97 8.25
N SER A 25 -15.76 4.01 8.93
CA SER A 25 -15.19 5.30 9.37
C SER A 25 -13.67 5.29 9.23
N PHE A 26 -13.18 6.03 8.24
CA PHE A 26 -11.75 6.31 8.03
C PHE A 26 -11.59 7.63 7.26
N PRO A 27 -10.41 8.27 7.29
CA PRO A 27 -10.16 9.52 6.58
C PRO A 27 -10.38 9.39 5.07
N PRO A 28 -10.98 10.41 4.41
CA PRO A 28 -11.19 10.40 2.95
C PRO A 28 -9.89 10.49 2.15
N GLU A 29 -8.81 10.90 2.77
CA GLU A 29 -7.45 10.96 2.23
C GLU A 29 -6.49 10.49 3.31
N THR A 30 -5.55 9.60 2.95
CA THR A 30 -4.65 8.94 3.90
C THR A 30 -3.20 9.39 3.69
N TYR A 31 -2.52 9.63 4.82
CA TYR A 31 -1.11 9.97 4.95
C TYR A 31 -0.43 9.02 5.94
N PRO A 32 0.92 8.92 5.95
CA PRO A 32 1.62 8.18 7.00
C PRO A 32 1.14 8.58 8.39
N GLY A 33 0.81 7.57 9.21
CA GLY A 33 0.21 7.74 10.54
C GLY A 33 -1.31 7.69 10.58
N PHE A 34 -2.02 7.87 9.46
CA PHE A 34 -3.47 7.74 9.38
C PHE A 34 -3.87 6.26 9.19
N VAL A 35 -5.14 5.94 9.46
CA VAL A 35 -5.67 4.61 9.22
C VAL A 35 -6.33 4.52 7.84
N ALA A 36 -6.26 3.33 7.24
CA ALA A 36 -6.94 3.02 5.98
C ALA A 36 -7.42 1.56 5.99
N PRO A 37 -8.41 1.20 5.17
CA PRO A 37 -8.85 -0.17 5.02
C PRO A 37 -7.79 -1.02 4.31
N ILE A 38 -7.50 -2.19 4.89
CA ILE A 38 -6.72 -3.24 4.26
C ILE A 38 -7.49 -4.55 4.25
N VAL A 39 -7.31 -5.35 3.21
CA VAL A 39 -7.79 -6.73 3.16
C VAL A 39 -6.63 -7.67 3.46
N VAL A 40 -6.87 -8.62 4.34
CA VAL A 40 -5.91 -9.64 4.76
C VAL A 40 -6.56 -11.01 4.76
N GLN A 41 -5.76 -12.07 4.70
CA GLN A 41 -6.24 -13.44 4.80
C GLN A 41 -5.51 -14.19 5.92
N SER A 42 -6.25 -14.90 6.75
CA SER A 42 -5.69 -15.82 7.74
C SER A 42 -5.19 -17.09 7.03
N HIS A 43 -3.91 -17.41 7.19
CA HIS A 43 -3.34 -18.64 6.61
C HIS A 43 -3.80 -19.93 7.33
N GLN A 44 -4.27 -19.80 8.58
CA GLN A 44 -4.77 -20.94 9.35
C GLN A 44 -6.18 -21.33 8.96
N THR A 45 -7.04 -20.35 8.66
CA THR A 45 -8.47 -20.58 8.40
C THR A 45 -8.89 -20.22 6.98
N ALA A 46 -7.98 -19.69 6.15
CA ALA A 46 -8.25 -19.08 4.84
C ALA A 46 -9.32 -17.97 4.87
N ARG A 47 -9.71 -17.49 6.05
CA ARG A 47 -10.72 -16.44 6.21
C ARG A 47 -10.16 -15.10 5.78
N VAL A 48 -10.88 -14.42 4.90
CA VAL A 48 -10.60 -13.04 4.49
C VAL A 48 -11.27 -12.08 5.46
N ALA A 49 -10.61 -10.96 5.75
CA ALA A 49 -11.15 -9.87 6.56
C ALA A 49 -10.72 -8.53 5.98
N CYS A 50 -11.59 -7.52 6.08
CA CYS A 50 -11.25 -6.12 5.84
C CYS A 50 -11.28 -5.38 7.17
N GLY A 51 -10.21 -4.65 7.48
CA GLY A 51 -10.09 -3.90 8.73
C GLY A 51 -9.27 -2.63 8.55
N LEU A 52 -9.28 -1.77 9.56
CA LEU A 52 -8.47 -0.57 9.58
C LEU A 52 -7.08 -0.87 10.08
N ALA A 53 -6.07 -0.33 9.40
CA ALA A 53 -4.68 -0.43 9.80
C ALA A 53 -3.98 0.92 9.62
N LYS A 54 -3.00 1.21 10.47
CA LYS A 54 -2.20 2.43 10.44
C LYS A 54 -1.19 2.39 9.30
N PHE A 55 -1.15 3.42 8.48
CA PHE A 55 -0.17 3.57 7.41
C PHE A 55 1.20 3.96 7.97
N GLY A 56 2.13 3.02 7.92
CA GLY A 56 3.44 3.03 8.56
C GLY A 56 3.55 1.83 9.50
N LEU A 57 4.22 0.76 9.03
CA LEU A 57 4.32 -0.51 9.72
C LEU A 57 5.10 -0.37 11.04
N ILE A 58 4.51 -0.84 12.12
CA ILE A 58 5.15 -0.93 13.44
C ILE A 58 5.44 -2.41 13.68
N PRO A 59 6.70 -2.86 13.55
CA PRO A 59 7.02 -4.26 13.79
C PRO A 59 6.84 -4.63 15.26
N GLY A 60 6.45 -5.88 15.55
CA GLY A 60 6.10 -6.34 16.89
C GLY A 60 7.21 -6.14 17.96
N TRP A 61 8.47 -5.96 17.53
CA TRP A 61 9.61 -5.68 18.43
C TRP A 61 9.83 -4.18 18.72
N ALA A 62 9.08 -3.27 18.08
CA ALA A 62 9.28 -1.82 18.24
C ALA A 62 8.99 -1.38 19.69
N LYS A 63 9.81 -0.46 20.20
CA LYS A 63 9.66 0.10 21.54
C LYS A 63 8.59 1.18 21.61
N ASP A 64 8.36 1.85 20.49
CA ASP A 64 7.34 2.90 20.31
C ASP A 64 6.87 2.95 18.85
N GLU A 65 5.81 3.71 18.59
CA GLU A 65 5.22 3.84 17.26
C GLU A 65 6.00 4.76 16.29
N LYS A 66 7.05 5.46 16.75
CA LYS A 66 7.78 6.48 15.95
C LYS A 66 8.41 5.91 14.70
N ILE A 67 8.74 4.60 14.71
CA ILE A 67 9.28 3.90 13.55
C ILE A 67 8.33 3.97 12.35
N SER A 68 7.01 4.06 12.57
CA SER A 68 5.98 4.15 11.52
C SER A 68 6.21 5.30 10.54
N ARG A 69 6.87 6.36 10.98
CA ARG A 69 7.22 7.53 10.15
C ARG A 69 8.19 7.22 9.01
N HIS A 70 8.88 6.07 9.09
CA HIS A 70 9.91 5.65 8.12
C HIS A 70 9.60 4.31 7.45
N THR A 71 8.47 3.68 7.81
CA THR A 71 8.13 2.31 7.39
C THR A 71 6.82 2.24 6.60
N TYR A 72 6.33 3.33 6.08
CA TYR A 72 5.11 3.37 5.27
C TYR A 72 5.29 2.80 3.85
N ASN A 73 6.53 2.76 3.33
CA ASN A 73 6.86 2.06 2.08
C ASN A 73 8.02 1.09 2.33
N ALA A 74 7.89 -0.13 1.81
CA ALA A 74 8.93 -1.15 1.83
C ALA A 74 9.42 -1.43 0.41
N ARG A 75 10.73 -1.37 0.19
CA ARG A 75 11.33 -1.80 -1.07
C ARG A 75 11.24 -3.32 -1.16
N SER A 76 10.61 -3.84 -2.21
CA SER A 76 10.43 -5.29 -2.40
C SER A 76 11.76 -6.03 -2.44
N GLU A 77 12.80 -5.41 -3.01
CA GLU A 77 14.14 -5.97 -3.16
C GLU A 77 14.81 -6.31 -1.81
N THR A 78 14.41 -5.63 -0.74
CA THR A 78 15.03 -5.79 0.58
C THR A 78 14.02 -6.09 1.71
N ALA A 79 12.73 -6.19 1.41
CA ALA A 79 11.68 -6.40 2.40
C ALA A 79 11.86 -7.72 3.18
N SER A 80 12.35 -8.77 2.52
CA SER A 80 12.64 -10.07 3.14
C SER A 80 13.83 -10.07 4.12
N GLU A 81 14.66 -9.01 4.11
CA GLU A 81 15.91 -8.92 4.87
C GLU A 81 15.85 -7.84 5.96
N LYS A 82 15.24 -6.70 5.66
CA LYS A 82 15.22 -5.55 6.57
C LYS A 82 14.49 -5.86 7.87
N PRO A 83 15.05 -5.50 9.04
CA PRO A 83 14.46 -5.81 10.36
C PRO A 83 13.00 -5.40 10.50
N SER A 84 12.61 -4.28 9.92
CA SER A 84 11.24 -3.76 10.00
C SER A 84 10.21 -4.62 9.26
N TYR A 85 10.61 -5.40 8.24
CA TYR A 85 9.69 -6.07 7.32
C TYR A 85 9.86 -7.59 7.27
N ARG A 86 11.09 -8.10 7.54
CA ARG A 86 11.43 -9.52 7.36
C ARG A 86 10.54 -10.49 8.12
N THR A 87 10.04 -10.09 9.30
CA THR A 87 9.14 -10.92 10.11
C THR A 87 7.79 -11.04 9.42
N ALA A 88 7.18 -9.92 9.04
CA ALA A 88 5.92 -9.88 8.30
C ALA A 88 6.02 -10.65 6.97
N TRP A 89 7.14 -10.48 6.24
CA TRP A 89 7.40 -11.22 5.00
C TRP A 89 7.42 -12.73 5.22
N ARG A 90 8.20 -13.21 6.18
CA ARG A 90 8.34 -14.66 6.48
C ARG A 90 7.07 -15.28 7.01
N GLN A 91 6.32 -14.52 7.82
CA GLN A 91 5.05 -14.95 8.40
C GLN A 91 3.88 -14.81 7.41
N ARG A 92 4.16 -14.42 6.16
CA ARG A 92 3.14 -14.26 5.12
C ARG A 92 2.06 -13.25 5.51
N GLN A 93 2.42 -12.21 6.26
CA GLN A 93 1.51 -11.13 6.63
C GLN A 93 1.31 -10.19 5.43
N TYR A 94 0.75 -10.76 4.35
CA TYR A 94 0.44 -10.06 3.11
C TYR A 94 -0.98 -9.52 3.16
N GLY A 95 -1.14 -8.30 2.66
CA GLY A 95 -2.43 -7.63 2.57
C GLY A 95 -2.55 -6.81 1.30
N LEU A 96 -3.75 -6.29 1.09
CA LEU A 96 -4.06 -5.35 0.02
C LEU A 96 -4.58 -4.06 0.65
N VAL A 97 -3.92 -2.95 0.39
CA VAL A 97 -4.47 -1.62 0.63
C VAL A 97 -5.43 -1.31 -0.50
N LEU A 98 -6.68 -1.02 -0.18
CA LEU A 98 -7.70 -0.73 -1.19
C LEU A 98 -7.85 0.79 -1.38
N LEU A 99 -7.75 1.26 -2.62
CA LEU A 99 -7.79 2.69 -2.93
C LEU A 99 -8.44 2.99 -4.29
N GLU A 100 -8.85 4.25 -4.46
CA GLU A 100 -9.34 4.81 -5.72
C GLU A 100 -8.17 5.34 -6.56
N ASN A 101 -7.20 5.97 -5.91
CA ASN A 101 -6.03 6.59 -6.54
C ASN A 101 -4.96 6.92 -5.48
N PHE A 102 -3.75 7.18 -5.94
CA PHE A 102 -2.67 7.71 -5.11
C PHE A 102 -2.06 8.96 -5.75
N PHE A 103 -1.21 9.66 -5.00
CA PHE A 103 -0.67 10.95 -5.44
C PHE A 103 0.85 10.94 -5.40
N GLU A 104 1.46 11.49 -6.45
CA GLU A 104 2.91 11.72 -6.51
C GLU A 104 3.21 13.16 -6.94
N PRO A 105 4.32 13.73 -6.49
CA PRO A 105 4.77 15.03 -6.94
C PRO A 105 5.45 14.92 -8.31
N SER A 106 5.06 15.79 -9.25
CA SER A 106 5.78 16.03 -10.50
C SER A 106 6.61 17.30 -10.40
N TYR A 107 7.83 17.25 -10.94
CA TYR A 107 8.80 18.36 -10.95
C TYR A 107 9.04 18.91 -12.36
N GLN A 108 8.37 18.38 -13.39
CA GLN A 108 8.62 18.70 -14.81
C GLN A 108 8.40 20.18 -15.18
N SER A 109 7.50 20.86 -14.47
CA SER A 109 7.20 22.28 -14.74
C SER A 109 8.13 23.26 -14.02
N GLY A 110 9.19 22.78 -13.35
CA GLY A 110 10.06 23.59 -12.48
C GLY A 110 9.44 23.95 -11.14
N LYS A 111 8.15 23.64 -10.93
CA LYS A 111 7.43 23.73 -9.65
C LYS A 111 6.88 22.36 -9.28
N VAL A 112 6.77 22.11 -7.98
CA VAL A 112 6.16 20.86 -7.50
C VAL A 112 4.66 20.92 -7.74
N VAL A 113 4.15 20.02 -8.59
CA VAL A 113 2.71 19.87 -8.84
C VAL A 113 2.30 18.47 -8.38
N ARG A 114 1.23 18.42 -7.58
CA ARG A 114 0.61 17.15 -7.17
C ARG A 114 -0.13 16.54 -8.36
N TRP A 115 0.08 15.26 -8.61
CA TRP A 115 -0.60 14.48 -9.64
C TRP A 115 -1.36 13.33 -9.01
N LYS A 116 -2.55 13.07 -9.53
CA LYS A 116 -3.37 11.92 -9.19
C LYS A 116 -3.08 10.79 -10.17
N ILE A 117 -2.89 9.59 -9.64
CA ILE A 117 -2.57 8.39 -10.40
C ILE A 117 -3.59 7.31 -10.05
N GLY A 118 -4.19 6.71 -11.05
CA GLY A 118 -5.19 5.66 -10.91
C GLY A 118 -5.14 4.68 -12.07
N LEU A 119 -6.01 3.66 -12.05
CA LEU A 119 -6.17 2.76 -13.18
C LEU A 119 -6.83 3.47 -14.36
N ALA A 120 -6.37 3.19 -15.57
CA ALA A 120 -6.98 3.75 -16.81
C ALA A 120 -8.45 3.36 -16.97
N SER A 121 -8.90 2.26 -16.34
CA SER A 121 -10.30 1.86 -16.30
C SER A 121 -11.16 2.72 -15.36
N GLY A 122 -10.56 3.48 -14.43
CA GLY A 122 -11.26 4.23 -13.39
C GLY A 122 -11.74 3.36 -12.20
N ASP A 123 -11.39 2.08 -12.19
CA ASP A 123 -11.77 1.17 -11.11
C ASP A 123 -10.88 1.34 -9.85
N PRO A 124 -11.39 1.02 -8.66
CA PRO A 124 -10.58 0.84 -7.48
C PRO A 124 -9.59 -0.31 -7.66
N PHE A 125 -8.50 -0.29 -6.90
CA PHE A 125 -7.47 -1.32 -6.97
C PHE A 125 -6.83 -1.62 -5.63
N GLY A 126 -6.08 -2.73 -5.58
CA GLY A 126 -5.32 -3.16 -4.42
C GLY A 126 -3.82 -2.97 -4.61
N ILE A 127 -3.17 -2.34 -3.64
CA ILE A 127 -1.71 -2.28 -3.55
C ILE A 127 -1.23 -3.36 -2.58
N ALA A 128 -0.26 -4.16 -3.01
CA ALA A 128 0.40 -5.15 -2.16
C ALA A 128 1.04 -4.47 -0.94
N CYS A 129 0.77 -4.99 0.24
CA CYS A 129 1.36 -4.49 1.48
C CYS A 129 1.81 -5.63 2.40
N LEU A 130 2.74 -5.30 3.29
CA LEU A 130 3.02 -6.07 4.50
C LEU A 130 2.26 -5.44 5.65
N TRP A 131 1.74 -6.26 6.56
CA TRP A 131 1.09 -5.77 7.77
C TRP A 131 1.65 -6.48 9.00
N ASP A 132 1.53 -5.84 10.17
CA ASP A 132 1.97 -6.43 11.45
C ASP A 132 1.07 -5.94 12.58
N ARG A 133 1.16 -6.64 13.71
CA ARG A 133 0.50 -6.30 14.97
C ARG A 133 1.55 -5.91 15.99
N TRP A 134 1.35 -4.77 16.58
CA TRP A 134 2.18 -4.29 17.68
C TRP A 134 1.31 -3.95 18.89
N THR A 135 1.73 -4.40 20.06
CA THR A 135 1.08 -4.02 21.31
C THR A 135 1.88 -2.89 21.95
N ASP A 136 1.24 -1.76 22.18
CA ASP A 136 1.88 -0.62 22.81
C ASP A 136 2.29 -1.02 24.25
N PRO A 137 3.59 -1.00 24.58
CA PRO A 137 4.05 -1.40 25.90
C PRO A 137 3.61 -0.45 27.03
N GLY A 138 3.21 0.78 26.70
CA GLY A 138 2.74 1.75 27.70
C GLY A 138 1.25 1.66 27.98
N THR A 139 0.43 1.35 26.96
CA THR A 139 -1.05 1.34 27.09
C THR A 139 -1.67 -0.05 26.99
N GLY A 140 -0.94 -1.04 26.44
CA GLY A 140 -1.46 -2.37 26.15
C GLY A 140 -2.37 -2.39 24.89
N GLU A 141 -2.52 -1.29 24.19
CA GLU A 141 -3.35 -1.20 22.99
C GLU A 141 -2.73 -2.01 21.84
N LEU A 142 -3.57 -2.79 21.14
CA LEU A 142 -3.17 -3.52 19.94
C LEU A 142 -3.36 -2.64 18.70
N VAL A 143 -2.26 -2.32 18.04
CA VAL A 143 -2.24 -1.54 16.80
C VAL A 143 -1.93 -2.46 15.61
N VAL A 144 -2.81 -2.49 14.62
CA VAL A 144 -2.54 -3.08 13.30
C VAL A 144 -1.97 -2.00 12.40
N SER A 145 -0.89 -2.31 11.70
CA SER A 145 -0.20 -1.35 10.83
C SER A 145 0.27 -2.01 9.54
N PHE A 146 0.51 -1.21 8.49
CA PHE A 146 0.93 -1.72 7.20
C PHE A 146 1.99 -0.84 6.51
N SER A 147 2.71 -1.45 5.58
CA SER A 147 3.66 -0.81 4.67
C SER A 147 3.35 -1.22 3.24
N MET A 148 3.24 -0.27 2.31
CA MET A 148 3.07 -0.58 0.90
C MET A 148 4.38 -1.12 0.31
N LEU A 149 4.30 -2.20 -0.47
CA LEU A 149 5.43 -2.71 -1.24
C LEU A 149 5.64 -1.86 -2.49
N THR A 150 6.90 -1.58 -2.81
CA THR A 150 7.28 -0.78 -3.98
C THR A 150 8.36 -1.47 -4.78
N VAL A 151 8.38 -1.23 -6.09
CA VAL A 151 9.40 -1.71 -7.03
C VAL A 151 10.04 -0.53 -7.77
N ASN A 152 11.21 -0.75 -8.38
CA ASN A 152 11.82 0.21 -9.29
C ASN A 152 10.88 0.52 -10.47
N ALA A 153 10.84 1.77 -10.89
CA ALA A 153 9.94 2.29 -11.93
C ALA A 153 10.67 3.19 -12.95
N ASP A 154 11.99 3.08 -13.06
CA ASP A 154 12.77 3.91 -14.00
C ASP A 154 12.30 3.74 -15.45
N GLU A 155 11.85 2.53 -15.81
CA GLU A 155 11.33 2.19 -17.14
C GLU A 155 9.79 2.13 -17.20
N HIS A 156 9.09 2.42 -16.08
CA HIS A 156 7.61 2.36 -16.08
C HIS A 156 7.01 3.50 -16.92
N PRO A 157 6.09 3.23 -17.87
CA PRO A 157 5.58 4.23 -18.82
C PRO A 157 5.06 5.52 -18.17
N VAL A 158 4.35 5.39 -17.04
CA VAL A 158 3.74 6.52 -16.32
C VAL A 158 4.61 6.96 -15.16
N MET A 159 5.10 6.04 -14.31
CA MET A 159 5.72 6.39 -13.04
C MET A 159 7.12 6.99 -13.16
N LYS A 160 7.85 6.73 -14.26
CA LYS A 160 9.19 7.28 -14.51
C LYS A 160 9.26 8.81 -14.52
N GLN A 161 8.13 9.49 -14.74
CA GLN A 161 8.06 10.96 -14.79
C GLN A 161 7.93 11.63 -13.42
N PHE A 162 7.69 10.84 -12.36
CA PHE A 162 7.55 11.36 -11.00
C PHE A 162 8.87 11.26 -10.23
N HIS A 163 8.92 11.84 -9.02
CA HIS A 163 10.11 12.02 -8.20
C HIS A 163 11.11 13.01 -8.81
N LYS A 164 12.07 13.46 -8.02
CA LYS A 164 13.10 14.41 -8.49
C LYS A 164 14.01 13.75 -9.52
N GLU A 165 14.57 14.58 -10.39
CA GLU A 165 15.64 14.17 -11.28
C GLU A 165 16.82 13.62 -10.46
N GLY A 166 17.41 12.50 -10.90
CA GLY A 166 18.48 11.80 -10.18
C GLY A 166 18.01 10.87 -9.06
N ASP A 167 16.78 10.97 -8.56
CA ASP A 167 16.23 10.01 -7.63
C ASP A 167 15.75 8.75 -8.37
N GLU A 168 15.98 7.56 -7.76
CA GLU A 168 15.40 6.30 -8.22
C GLU A 168 13.88 6.42 -8.30
N LYS A 169 13.30 6.06 -9.43
CA LYS A 169 11.86 6.07 -9.63
C LYS A 169 11.26 4.81 -9.01
N ARG A 170 10.17 4.98 -8.28
CA ARG A 170 9.49 3.87 -7.59
C ARG A 170 7.98 3.92 -7.86
N THR A 171 7.35 2.74 -7.92
CA THR A 171 5.89 2.60 -7.95
C THR A 171 5.43 1.63 -6.88
N PRO A 172 4.26 1.85 -6.25
CA PRO A 172 3.61 0.82 -5.45
C PRO A 172 3.32 -0.42 -6.32
N VAL A 173 3.36 -1.60 -5.71
CA VAL A 173 3.00 -2.85 -6.40
C VAL A 173 1.48 -2.97 -6.45
N ILE A 174 0.90 -2.68 -7.61
CA ILE A 174 -0.53 -2.85 -7.86
C ILE A 174 -0.78 -4.29 -8.27
N VAL A 175 -1.62 -4.98 -7.51
CA VAL A 175 -1.99 -6.37 -7.80
C VAL A 175 -3.23 -6.39 -8.68
N PRO A 176 -3.19 -7.03 -9.87
CA PRO A 176 -4.37 -7.19 -10.71
C PRO A 176 -5.52 -7.89 -9.95
N PRO A 177 -6.79 -7.51 -10.19
CA PRO A 177 -7.93 -8.05 -9.45
C PRO A 177 -8.02 -9.59 -9.47
N GLU A 178 -7.74 -10.20 -10.59
CA GLU A 178 -7.72 -11.66 -10.77
C GLU A 178 -6.64 -12.37 -9.94
N LEU A 179 -5.61 -11.64 -9.50
CA LEU A 179 -4.51 -12.15 -8.69
C LEU A 179 -4.62 -11.81 -7.19
N HIS A 180 -5.64 -11.08 -6.75
CA HIS A 180 -5.81 -10.69 -5.35
C HIS A 180 -5.78 -11.89 -4.40
N LYS A 181 -6.53 -12.97 -4.72
CA LYS A 181 -6.57 -14.18 -3.89
C LYS A 181 -5.21 -14.89 -3.86
N ALA A 182 -4.54 -14.95 -5.01
CA ALA A 182 -3.22 -15.57 -5.11
C ALA A 182 -2.19 -14.80 -4.27
N TRP A 183 -2.20 -13.47 -4.32
CA TRP A 183 -1.34 -12.62 -3.48
C TRP A 183 -1.58 -12.85 -1.99
N LEU A 184 -2.83 -12.80 -1.53
CA LEU A 184 -3.18 -12.95 -0.12
C LEU A 184 -2.82 -14.35 0.43
N ALA A 185 -2.81 -15.39 -0.42
CA ALA A 185 -2.47 -16.77 -0.06
C ALA A 185 -0.99 -17.13 -0.29
N ALA A 186 -0.22 -16.25 -0.94
CA ALA A 186 1.12 -16.54 -1.43
C ALA A 186 2.09 -17.03 -0.32
N THR A 187 2.99 -17.91 -0.69
CA THR A 187 4.20 -18.20 0.06
C THR A 187 5.25 -17.10 -0.19
N PRO A 188 6.32 -16.98 0.62
CA PRO A 188 7.39 -16.00 0.38
C PRO A 188 8.04 -16.13 -1.01
N HIS A 189 8.14 -17.34 -1.54
CA HIS A 189 8.67 -17.58 -2.88
C HIS A 189 7.72 -17.08 -3.97
N GLU A 190 6.42 -17.38 -3.86
CA GLU A 190 5.40 -16.91 -4.80
C GLU A 190 5.22 -15.40 -4.71
N ALA A 191 5.27 -14.81 -3.50
CA ALA A 191 5.17 -13.37 -3.29
C ALA A 191 6.25 -12.58 -4.08
N ALA A 192 7.44 -13.15 -4.24
CA ALA A 192 8.52 -12.53 -5.02
C ALA A 192 8.14 -12.34 -6.50
N SER A 193 7.32 -13.22 -7.08
CA SER A 193 6.88 -13.11 -8.48
C SER A 193 5.93 -11.95 -8.75
N PHE A 194 5.27 -11.42 -7.71
CA PHE A 194 4.43 -10.22 -7.82
C PHE A 194 5.25 -8.92 -7.85
N MET A 195 6.54 -8.97 -7.49
CA MET A 195 7.38 -7.78 -7.33
C MET A 195 7.90 -7.28 -8.68
N SER A 196 6.99 -6.93 -9.57
CA SER A 196 7.26 -6.38 -10.89
C SER A 196 6.12 -5.45 -11.31
N TRP A 197 6.44 -4.39 -12.03
CA TRP A 197 5.43 -3.51 -12.61
C TRP A 197 4.92 -3.98 -13.98
N GLN A 198 5.61 -4.91 -14.66
CA GLN A 198 5.23 -5.37 -16.01
C GLN A 198 3.87 -6.07 -16.06
N HIS A 199 3.40 -6.56 -14.94
CA HIS A 199 2.10 -7.25 -14.82
C HIS A 199 1.00 -6.36 -14.22
N MET A 200 1.34 -5.10 -13.89
CA MET A 200 0.36 -4.17 -13.34
C MET A 200 -0.63 -3.69 -14.44
N PRO A 201 -1.88 -3.38 -14.06
CA PRO A 201 -2.82 -2.74 -14.96
C PRO A 201 -2.31 -1.38 -15.44
N THR A 202 -2.78 -0.93 -16.60
CA THR A 202 -2.43 0.37 -17.17
C THR A 202 -2.86 1.51 -16.25
N LEU A 203 -1.93 2.44 -15.98
CA LEU A 203 -2.17 3.62 -15.17
C LEU A 203 -2.45 4.85 -16.04
N TYR A 204 -3.26 5.77 -15.51
CA TYR A 204 -3.31 7.15 -15.96
C TYR A 204 -2.74 8.08 -14.89
N ALA A 205 -2.35 9.27 -15.31
CA ALA A 205 -1.93 10.33 -14.39
C ALA A 205 -2.43 11.68 -14.86
N GLU A 206 -2.94 12.49 -13.95
CA GLU A 206 -3.43 13.85 -14.23
C GLU A 206 -3.02 14.82 -13.12
N ALA A 207 -2.84 16.09 -13.47
CA ALA A 207 -2.53 17.12 -12.48
C ALA A 207 -3.73 17.32 -11.53
N ALA A 208 -3.47 17.30 -10.24
CA ALA A 208 -4.46 17.47 -9.17
C ALA A 208 -3.93 18.40 -8.09
N PRO A 209 -3.66 19.69 -8.43
CA PRO A 209 -3.21 20.66 -7.46
C PRO A 209 -4.28 20.83 -6.38
N ARG A 210 -3.85 21.03 -5.13
CA ARG A 210 -4.79 21.39 -4.06
C ARG A 210 -5.31 22.79 -4.33
N SER A 211 -6.62 22.98 -4.16
CA SER A 211 -7.19 24.32 -4.13
C SER A 211 -6.51 25.09 -3.01
N ALA A 212 -6.07 26.32 -3.30
CA ALA A 212 -5.65 27.23 -2.25
C ALA A 212 -6.88 27.47 -1.33
N VAL A 213 -6.72 27.13 -0.05
CA VAL A 213 -7.71 27.45 0.98
C VAL A 213 -7.52 28.89 1.40
#